data_dfc128be411c6fecac7b8bc1af757bcb
#
_entry.id   dfc128be411c6fecac7b8bc1af757bcb
#
_cell.length_a   1.000
_cell.length_b   1.000
_cell.length_c   1.000
_cell.angle_alpha   90.00
_cell.angle_beta   90.00
_cell.angle_gamma   90.00
#
_symmetry.space_group_name_H-M   'P 1'
#
loop_
_entity.id
_entity.type
_entity.pdbx_description
1 polymer ?
#
loop_
_entity_poly.entity_id
_entity_poly.type
_entity_poly.pdbx_seq_one_letter_code
_entity_poly.pdbx_strand_id
1 'polypeptide(L)'
;ELGIDICNEALPVVPAAHYTCGGVDTNLDAQSNIKNLYAIGEVAHTGVHGANRLASNSLLECIVFAKSCAKHINDSIFEEVFPSIAKWDASRVAPSKEKVVISHLWLEIRLIMWNFVGIVRSDNRLNSAHLKIQQINKEIDEYYRIYTITADLIELRNLAQTSKIIVESAISRKESRGLHYNQDYPNQLEITHNTVMVKS
;
A
#
# COMPACT_ATOMS: atom_id res chain seq x y z
N GLU A 1 16.62 -5.20 26.58
CA GLU A 1 15.60 -6.26 26.48
C GLU A 1 16.01 -7.41 25.51
N LEU A 2 16.91 -7.11 24.54
CA LEU A 2 17.47 -8.12 23.62
C LEU A 2 18.81 -8.69 24.11
N GLY A 3 19.34 -8.23 25.25
CA GLY A 3 20.60 -8.70 25.82
C GLY A 3 21.85 -8.30 25.02
N ILE A 4 21.74 -7.38 24.05
CA ILE A 4 22.85 -6.93 23.21
C ILE A 4 23.43 -5.65 23.82
N ASP A 5 24.74 -5.67 24.12
CA ASP A 5 25.48 -4.48 24.52
C ASP A 5 26.00 -3.71 23.29
N ILE A 6 25.23 -2.70 22.86
CA ILE A 6 25.52 -1.91 21.66
C ILE A 6 26.86 -1.13 21.73
N CYS A 7 27.49 -1.05 22.89
CA CYS A 7 28.79 -0.43 23.02
C CYS A 7 29.95 -1.41 22.64
N ASN A 8 29.67 -2.72 22.75
CA ASN A 8 30.68 -3.75 22.56
C ASN A 8 30.30 -4.77 21.45
N GLU A 9 29.04 -4.79 21.02
CA GLU A 9 28.53 -5.74 20.05
C GLU A 9 27.83 -5.05 18.88
N ALA A 10 27.97 -5.59 17.68
CA ALA A 10 27.27 -5.09 16.49
C ALA A 10 25.79 -5.51 16.52
N LEU A 11 24.89 -4.55 16.24
CA LEU A 11 23.48 -4.87 16.04
C LEU A 11 23.25 -5.56 14.69
N PRO A 12 22.51 -6.68 14.64
CA PRO A 12 22.12 -7.27 13.38
C PRO A 12 21.11 -6.36 12.68
N VAL A 13 21.41 -5.95 11.45
CA VAL A 13 20.55 -5.11 10.63
C VAL A 13 20.37 -5.72 9.26
N VAL A 14 19.22 -5.46 8.64
CA VAL A 14 18.92 -5.84 7.25
C VAL A 14 18.35 -4.64 6.49
N PRO A 15 18.69 -4.47 5.21
CA PRO A 15 18.01 -3.50 4.36
C PRO A 15 16.53 -3.86 4.24
N ALA A 16 15.64 -2.91 4.44
CA ALA A 16 14.19 -3.10 4.32
C ALA A 16 13.53 -1.87 3.72
N ALA A 17 12.34 -2.06 3.13
CA ALA A 17 11.51 -0.94 2.73
C ALA A 17 11.11 -0.14 3.98
N HIS A 18 11.19 1.20 3.89
CA HIS A 18 10.89 2.09 5.01
C HIS A 18 9.65 2.93 4.74
N TYR A 19 9.54 3.53 3.56
CA TYR A 19 8.46 4.45 3.19
C TYR A 19 7.91 4.09 1.81
N THR A 20 6.60 4.17 1.64
CA THR A 20 5.95 3.67 0.42
C THR A 20 6.30 4.48 -0.83
N CYS A 21 6.53 5.79 -0.73
CA CYS A 21 6.80 6.71 -1.84
C CYS A 21 5.75 6.67 -2.96
N GLY A 22 4.54 6.27 -2.63
CA GLY A 22 3.39 6.13 -3.52
C GLY A 22 2.13 6.06 -2.70
N GLY A 23 0.97 6.02 -3.32
CA GLY A 23 -0.30 5.96 -2.62
C GLY A 23 -1.46 6.47 -3.47
N VAL A 24 -2.47 7.00 -2.83
CA VAL A 24 -3.61 7.64 -3.49
C VAL A 24 -3.13 8.94 -4.15
N ASP A 25 -3.30 9.05 -5.47
CA ASP A 25 -2.92 10.25 -6.21
C ASP A 25 -3.76 11.44 -5.78
N THR A 26 -3.09 12.55 -5.43
CA THR A 26 -3.74 13.75 -4.89
C THR A 26 -3.16 15.03 -5.47
N ASN A 27 -4.00 16.07 -5.50
CA ASN A 27 -3.57 17.43 -5.81
C ASN A 27 -2.95 18.13 -4.58
N LEU A 28 -2.60 19.42 -4.73
CA LEU A 28 -1.99 20.22 -3.65
C LEU A 28 -2.91 20.46 -2.44
N ASP A 29 -4.21 20.25 -2.58
CA ASP A 29 -5.19 20.33 -1.52
C ASP A 29 -5.54 18.95 -0.95
N ALA A 30 -4.71 17.94 -1.27
CA ALA A 30 -4.88 16.55 -0.86
C ALA A 30 -6.16 15.86 -1.37
N GLN A 31 -6.84 16.45 -2.38
CA GLN A 31 -8.00 15.80 -2.99
C GLN A 31 -7.58 14.70 -3.95
N SER A 32 -8.24 13.57 -3.88
CA SER A 32 -8.16 12.53 -4.90
C SER A 32 -9.07 12.85 -6.11
N ASN A 33 -9.03 12.01 -7.14
CA ASN A 33 -9.97 12.08 -8.26
C ASN A 33 -11.40 11.61 -7.92
N ILE A 34 -11.63 11.12 -6.70
CA ILE A 34 -12.96 10.75 -6.21
C ILE A 34 -13.50 11.93 -5.41
N LYS A 35 -14.70 12.42 -5.78
CA LYS A 35 -15.35 13.54 -5.09
C LYS A 35 -15.43 13.27 -3.58
N ASN A 36 -15.04 14.26 -2.76
CA ASN A 36 -15.08 14.24 -1.30
C ASN A 36 -14.14 13.20 -0.65
N LEU A 37 -13.20 12.62 -1.41
CA LEU A 37 -12.16 11.76 -0.88
C LEU A 37 -10.82 12.48 -0.89
N TYR A 38 -10.22 12.57 0.29
CA TYR A 38 -8.91 13.18 0.52
C TYR A 38 -7.93 12.14 1.06
N ALA A 39 -6.65 12.32 0.76
CA ALA A 39 -5.59 11.49 1.34
C ALA A 39 -4.41 12.38 1.76
N ILE A 40 -3.90 12.16 2.96
CA ILE A 40 -2.78 12.91 3.55
C ILE A 40 -1.79 11.97 4.22
N GLY A 41 -0.53 12.38 4.29
CA GLY A 41 0.54 11.59 4.87
C GLY A 41 1.01 10.45 3.96
N GLU A 42 1.56 9.41 4.52
CA GLU A 42 2.21 8.31 3.77
C GLU A 42 1.28 7.60 2.79
N VAL A 43 -0.03 7.60 3.04
CA VAL A 43 -1.02 6.97 2.14
C VAL A 43 -1.24 7.78 0.85
N ALA A 44 -0.84 9.05 0.82
CA ALA A 44 -1.01 9.93 -0.33
C ALA A 44 0.20 9.89 -1.27
N HIS A 45 -0.05 9.99 -2.56
CA HIS A 45 0.96 10.32 -3.56
C HIS A 45 0.81 11.80 -3.94
N THR A 46 1.59 12.65 -3.28
CA THR A 46 1.62 14.10 -3.52
C THR A 46 2.63 14.51 -4.59
N GLY A 47 3.49 13.57 -4.99
CA GLY A 47 4.61 13.80 -5.90
C GLY A 47 5.88 14.38 -5.23
N VAL A 48 5.80 14.82 -3.97
CA VAL A 48 6.93 15.49 -3.28
C VAL A 48 8.16 14.62 -3.11
N HIS A 49 7.97 13.30 -3.05
CA HIS A 49 9.08 12.36 -2.87
C HIS A 49 9.71 11.88 -4.18
N GLY A 50 9.07 12.12 -5.32
CA GLY A 50 9.55 11.62 -6.60
C GLY A 50 9.75 10.09 -6.59
N ALA A 51 10.87 9.64 -7.14
CA ALA A 51 11.19 8.21 -7.21
C ALA A 51 11.76 7.63 -5.91
N ASN A 52 12.17 8.48 -4.96
CA ASN A 52 12.69 8.09 -3.64
C ASN A 52 12.58 9.26 -2.66
N ARG A 53 12.12 8.98 -1.46
CA ARG A 53 11.98 9.98 -0.41
C ARG A 53 13.33 10.44 0.14
N LEU A 54 13.51 11.77 0.27
CA LEU A 54 14.58 12.31 1.09
C LEU A 54 14.23 12.17 2.57
N ALA A 55 15.18 11.72 3.38
CA ALA A 55 15.00 11.57 4.83
C ALA A 55 14.43 12.85 5.47
N SER A 56 13.55 12.69 6.46
CA SER A 56 12.85 13.75 7.20
C SER A 56 11.72 14.48 6.45
N ASN A 57 11.59 14.35 5.13
CA ASN A 57 10.53 15.03 4.38
C ASN A 57 9.13 14.46 4.64
N SER A 58 8.97 13.24 5.14
CA SER A 58 7.65 12.64 5.40
C SER A 58 6.84 13.43 6.44
N LEU A 59 7.45 13.87 7.54
CA LEU A 59 6.74 14.67 8.54
C LEU A 59 6.36 16.04 8.00
N LEU A 60 7.20 16.66 7.18
CA LEU A 60 6.88 17.93 6.51
C LEU A 60 5.72 17.77 5.54
N GLU A 61 5.71 16.70 4.74
CA GLU A 61 4.58 16.35 3.88
C GLU A 61 3.29 16.22 4.67
N CYS A 62 3.29 15.41 5.75
CA CYS A 62 2.11 15.22 6.59
C CYS A 62 1.55 16.55 7.10
N ILE A 63 2.39 17.43 7.63
CA ILE A 63 1.96 18.70 8.22
C ILE A 63 1.45 19.67 7.15
N VAL A 64 2.19 19.83 6.06
CA VAL A 64 1.87 20.81 5.00
C VAL A 64 0.57 20.42 4.30
N PHE A 65 0.44 19.17 3.85
CA PHE A 65 -0.74 18.72 3.12
C PHE A 65 -1.96 18.57 4.04
N ALA A 66 -1.79 18.20 5.31
CA ALA A 66 -2.89 18.22 6.27
C ALA A 66 -3.45 19.63 6.49
N LYS A 67 -2.57 20.65 6.56
CA LYS A 67 -2.99 22.05 6.66
C LYS A 67 -3.71 22.54 5.41
N SER A 68 -3.19 22.22 4.21
CA SER A 68 -3.82 22.56 2.94
C SER A 68 -5.20 21.91 2.80
N CYS A 69 -5.27 20.61 3.10
CA CYS A 69 -6.50 19.82 3.12
C CYS A 69 -7.56 20.43 4.06
N ALA A 70 -7.19 20.73 5.30
CA ALA A 70 -8.10 21.32 6.29
C ALA A 70 -8.62 22.69 5.83
N LYS A 71 -7.75 23.51 5.26
CA LYS A 71 -8.15 24.80 4.69
C LYS A 71 -9.14 24.61 3.54
N HIS A 72 -8.81 23.76 2.57
CA HIS A 72 -9.68 23.48 1.43
C HIS A 72 -11.05 22.95 1.86
N ILE A 73 -11.11 22.03 2.81
CA ILE A 73 -12.37 21.50 3.33
C ILE A 73 -13.19 22.62 3.97
N ASN A 74 -12.59 23.45 4.83
CA ASN A 74 -13.28 24.56 5.47
C ASN A 74 -13.84 25.57 4.47
N ASP A 75 -13.07 25.88 3.41
CA ASP A 75 -13.48 26.81 2.38
C ASP A 75 -14.54 26.22 1.42
N SER A 76 -14.65 24.88 1.38
CA SER A 76 -15.52 24.13 0.47
C SER A 76 -16.72 23.47 1.15
N ILE A 77 -16.94 23.72 2.45
CA ILE A 77 -18.11 23.16 3.17
C ILE A 77 -19.39 23.77 2.58
N PHE A 78 -20.06 22.96 1.79
CA PHE A 78 -21.42 23.20 1.34
C PHE A 78 -22.38 22.38 2.22
N GLU A 79 -23.62 22.80 2.33
CA GLU A 79 -24.69 22.00 2.93
C GLU A 79 -24.91 20.74 2.08
N GLU A 80 -24.11 19.69 2.31
CA GLU A 80 -24.33 18.40 1.67
C GLU A 80 -25.28 17.56 2.50
N VAL A 81 -26.29 17.03 1.84
CA VAL A 81 -27.19 16.02 2.44
C VAL A 81 -26.44 14.70 2.46
N PHE A 82 -26.10 14.23 3.67
CA PHE A 82 -25.47 12.91 3.81
C PHE A 82 -26.47 11.81 3.42
N PRO A 83 -26.08 10.87 2.55
CA PRO A 83 -26.95 9.77 2.18
C PRO A 83 -27.21 8.86 3.39
N SER A 84 -28.41 8.31 3.49
CA SER A 84 -28.71 7.27 4.47
C SER A 84 -27.88 6.02 4.16
N ILE A 85 -27.08 5.59 5.14
CA ILE A 85 -26.28 4.38 5.04
C ILE A 85 -27.11 3.21 5.54
N ALA A 86 -27.33 2.18 4.70
CA ALA A 86 -28.00 0.96 5.10
C ALA A 86 -27.20 0.24 6.21
N LYS A 87 -27.92 -0.33 7.16
CA LYS A 87 -27.27 -1.16 8.19
C LYS A 87 -26.64 -2.39 7.54
N TRP A 88 -25.49 -2.79 8.07
CA TRP A 88 -24.85 -4.03 7.66
C TRP A 88 -25.75 -5.24 7.93
N ASP A 89 -25.98 -6.06 6.90
CA ASP A 89 -26.73 -7.31 7.00
C ASP A 89 -25.76 -8.49 7.16
N ALA A 90 -25.69 -9.04 8.36
CA ALA A 90 -24.87 -10.20 8.69
C ALA A 90 -25.62 -11.54 8.58
N SER A 91 -26.86 -11.56 8.06
CA SER A 91 -27.70 -12.77 8.03
C SER A 91 -27.14 -13.91 7.17
N ARG A 92 -26.21 -13.59 6.24
CA ARG A 92 -25.64 -14.54 5.28
C ARG A 92 -24.27 -15.08 5.67
N VAL A 93 -23.70 -14.64 6.81
CA VAL A 93 -22.35 -15.00 7.23
C VAL A 93 -22.36 -15.68 8.59
N ALA A 94 -21.40 -16.55 8.85
CA ALA A 94 -21.23 -17.26 10.11
C ALA A 94 -19.87 -16.91 10.75
N PRO A 95 -19.72 -16.99 12.09
CA PRO A 95 -18.42 -16.84 12.72
C PRO A 95 -17.42 -17.85 12.20
N SER A 96 -16.22 -17.40 11.82
CA SER A 96 -15.14 -18.32 11.45
C SER A 96 -14.65 -19.08 12.70
N LYS A 97 -14.53 -20.39 12.56
CA LYS A 97 -13.94 -21.28 13.60
C LYS A 97 -12.42 -21.37 13.48
N GLU A 98 -11.85 -20.98 12.35
CA GLU A 98 -10.44 -21.19 12.01
C GLU A 98 -9.70 -19.85 11.79
N LYS A 99 -9.27 -19.24 12.88
CA LYS A 99 -8.45 -18.00 12.80
C LYS A 99 -7.05 -18.24 12.21
N VAL A 100 -6.58 -19.48 12.20
CA VAL A 100 -5.26 -19.88 11.68
C VAL A 100 -5.10 -19.52 10.20
N VAL A 101 -6.18 -19.56 9.41
CA VAL A 101 -6.14 -19.23 7.97
C VAL A 101 -5.76 -17.78 7.73
N ILE A 102 -6.36 -16.85 8.49
CA ILE A 102 -6.05 -15.41 8.37
C ILE A 102 -4.57 -15.15 8.69
N SER A 103 -4.08 -15.72 9.78
CA SER A 103 -2.67 -15.58 10.19
C SER A 103 -1.70 -16.19 9.18
N HIS A 104 -2.09 -17.33 8.58
CA HIS A 104 -1.29 -18.00 7.55
C HIS A 104 -1.18 -17.17 6.28
N LEU A 105 -2.30 -16.71 5.73
CA LEU A 105 -2.33 -15.88 4.53
C LEU A 105 -1.58 -14.54 4.74
N TRP A 106 -1.69 -13.97 5.93
CA TRP A 106 -0.97 -12.75 6.30
C TRP A 106 0.55 -12.95 6.27
N LEU A 107 1.03 -14.07 6.84
CA LEU A 107 2.46 -14.42 6.78
C LEU A 107 2.91 -14.73 5.35
N GLU A 108 2.10 -15.43 4.58
CA GLU A 108 2.40 -15.79 3.19
C GLU A 108 2.56 -14.54 2.32
N ILE A 109 1.67 -13.55 2.42
CA ILE A 109 1.81 -12.27 1.71
C ILE A 109 3.15 -11.60 2.05
N ARG A 110 3.51 -11.54 3.32
CA ARG A 110 4.77 -10.92 3.75
C ARG A 110 5.99 -11.63 3.16
N LEU A 111 5.97 -12.97 3.15
CA LEU A 111 7.05 -13.77 2.56
C LEU A 111 7.14 -13.59 1.05
N ILE A 112 6.00 -13.53 0.35
CA ILE A 112 5.96 -13.26 -1.10
C ILE A 112 6.56 -11.88 -1.38
N MET A 113 6.11 -10.85 -0.68
CA MET A 113 6.61 -9.49 -0.88
C MET A 113 8.11 -9.37 -0.57
N TRP A 114 8.56 -10.00 0.51
CA TRP A 114 9.99 -10.01 0.88
C TRP A 114 10.86 -10.72 -0.17
N ASN A 115 10.48 -11.92 -0.59
CA ASN A 115 11.32 -12.78 -1.41
C ASN A 115 11.29 -12.42 -2.91
N PHE A 116 10.14 -11.95 -3.41
CA PHE A 116 9.92 -11.73 -4.84
C PHE A 116 9.83 -10.25 -5.24
N VAL A 117 9.47 -9.36 -4.29
CA VAL A 117 9.21 -7.93 -4.55
C VAL A 117 10.15 -7.02 -3.76
N GLY A 118 11.21 -7.60 -3.19
CA GLY A 118 12.22 -6.89 -2.41
C GLY A 118 13.06 -5.90 -3.21
N ILE A 119 14.25 -5.58 -2.71
CA ILE A 119 15.13 -4.53 -3.26
C ILE A 119 15.55 -4.83 -4.70
N VAL A 120 15.96 -6.08 -4.98
CA VAL A 120 16.38 -6.51 -6.31
C VAL A 120 15.26 -7.32 -6.97
N ARG A 121 14.69 -6.77 -8.02
CA ARG A 121 13.54 -7.31 -8.74
C ARG A 121 13.96 -7.87 -10.10
N SER A 122 13.11 -8.75 -10.64
CA SER A 122 13.17 -9.24 -12.03
C SER A 122 11.76 -9.53 -12.50
N ASP A 123 11.53 -9.52 -13.81
CA ASP A 123 10.21 -9.83 -14.36
C ASP A 123 9.72 -11.21 -13.92
N ASN A 124 10.61 -12.20 -13.88
CA ASN A 124 10.26 -13.55 -13.43
C ASN A 124 9.77 -13.57 -11.96
N ARG A 125 10.48 -12.88 -11.06
CA ARG A 125 10.08 -12.79 -9.65
C ARG A 125 8.76 -12.03 -9.50
N LEU A 126 8.61 -10.89 -10.16
CA LEU A 126 7.40 -10.08 -10.10
C LEU A 126 6.17 -10.82 -10.64
N ASN A 127 6.30 -11.55 -11.75
CA ASN A 127 5.21 -12.37 -12.29
C ASN A 127 4.84 -13.53 -11.34
N SER A 128 5.83 -14.15 -10.70
CA SER A 128 5.59 -15.18 -9.69
C SER A 128 4.85 -14.64 -8.49
N ALA A 129 5.23 -13.45 -8.01
CA ALA A 129 4.51 -12.75 -6.94
C ALA A 129 3.07 -12.42 -7.34
N HIS A 130 2.87 -11.90 -8.56
CA HIS A 130 1.56 -11.55 -9.08
C HIS A 130 0.58 -12.73 -9.05
N LEU A 131 0.99 -13.88 -9.56
CA LEU A 131 0.16 -15.08 -9.56
C LEU A 131 -0.22 -15.54 -8.15
N LYS A 132 0.75 -15.52 -7.22
CA LYS A 132 0.51 -15.90 -5.81
C LYS A 132 -0.44 -14.93 -5.11
N ILE A 133 -0.23 -13.63 -5.25
CA ILE A 133 -1.10 -12.60 -4.66
C ILE A 133 -2.51 -12.66 -5.26
N GLN A 134 -2.65 -12.95 -6.55
CA GLN A 134 -3.98 -13.15 -7.16
C GLN A 134 -4.71 -14.35 -6.54
N GLN A 135 -4.02 -15.45 -6.27
CA GLN A 135 -4.61 -16.62 -5.62
C GLN A 135 -5.09 -16.27 -4.21
N ILE A 136 -4.24 -15.62 -3.41
CA ILE A 136 -4.59 -15.18 -2.06
C ILE A 136 -5.80 -14.23 -2.06
N ASN A 137 -5.88 -13.29 -3.00
CA ASN A 137 -7.03 -12.38 -3.11
C ASN A 137 -8.34 -13.17 -3.34
N LYS A 138 -8.32 -14.22 -4.17
CA LYS A 138 -9.50 -15.09 -4.38
C LYS A 138 -9.92 -15.80 -3.10
N GLU A 139 -8.98 -16.34 -2.35
CA GLU A 139 -9.25 -17.00 -1.06
C GLU A 139 -9.84 -16.03 -0.03
N ILE A 140 -9.32 -14.80 0.02
CA ILE A 140 -9.85 -13.74 0.88
C ILE A 140 -11.27 -13.36 0.47
N ASP A 141 -11.55 -13.22 -0.83
CA ASP A 141 -12.88 -12.91 -1.34
C ASP A 141 -13.91 -14.00 -0.98
N GLU A 142 -13.51 -15.26 -1.01
CA GLU A 142 -14.33 -16.39 -0.55
C GLU A 142 -14.61 -16.30 0.95
N TYR A 143 -13.60 -15.98 1.76
CA TYR A 143 -13.75 -15.77 3.20
C TYR A 143 -14.75 -14.64 3.51
N TYR A 144 -14.68 -13.53 2.77
CA TYR A 144 -15.61 -12.40 2.91
C TYR A 144 -17.07 -12.76 2.61
N ARG A 145 -17.31 -13.76 1.76
CA ARG A 145 -18.67 -14.19 1.40
C ARG A 145 -19.27 -15.12 2.45
N ILE A 146 -18.44 -15.85 3.18
CA ILE A 146 -18.88 -16.96 4.04
C ILE A 146 -18.85 -16.55 5.53
N TYR A 147 -17.86 -15.76 5.94
CA TYR A 147 -17.62 -15.50 7.35
C TYR A 147 -17.89 -14.06 7.77
N THR A 148 -18.24 -13.92 9.05
CA THR A 148 -18.41 -12.61 9.69
C THR A 148 -17.14 -11.79 9.54
N ILE A 149 -17.27 -10.55 9.10
CA ILE A 149 -16.17 -9.62 8.92
C ILE A 149 -15.58 -9.24 10.28
N THR A 150 -14.28 -9.44 10.43
CA THR A 150 -13.49 -9.06 11.60
C THR A 150 -12.44 -8.02 11.22
N ALA A 151 -11.86 -7.33 12.20
CA ALA A 151 -10.76 -6.39 11.96
C ALA A 151 -9.58 -7.06 11.25
N ASP A 152 -9.18 -8.25 11.71
CA ASP A 152 -8.07 -9.03 11.13
C ASP A 152 -8.34 -9.39 9.66
N LEU A 153 -9.59 -9.74 9.31
CA LEU A 153 -9.97 -10.08 7.94
C LEU A 153 -9.94 -8.82 7.03
N ILE A 154 -10.36 -7.66 7.56
CA ILE A 154 -10.27 -6.38 6.84
C ILE A 154 -8.80 -6.03 6.59
N GLU A 155 -7.95 -6.16 7.61
CA GLU A 155 -6.52 -5.89 7.51
C GLU A 155 -5.84 -6.81 6.49
N LEU A 156 -6.13 -8.11 6.53
CA LEU A 156 -5.63 -9.09 5.57
C LEU A 156 -6.02 -8.72 4.13
N ARG A 157 -7.29 -8.36 3.89
CA ARG A 157 -7.76 -7.91 2.58
C ARG A 157 -7.01 -6.67 2.11
N ASN A 158 -6.86 -5.68 2.99
CA ASN A 158 -6.18 -4.44 2.65
C ASN A 158 -4.70 -4.69 2.33
N LEU A 159 -4.03 -5.56 3.10
CA LEU A 159 -2.66 -6.00 2.83
C LEU A 159 -2.52 -6.67 1.47
N ALA A 160 -3.42 -7.59 1.13
CA ALA A 160 -3.42 -8.29 -0.15
C ALA A 160 -3.67 -7.34 -1.34
N GLN A 161 -4.63 -6.41 -1.21
CA GLN A 161 -4.90 -5.41 -2.25
C GLN A 161 -3.74 -4.44 -2.45
N THR A 162 -3.13 -3.95 -1.38
CA THR A 162 -1.95 -3.08 -1.44
C THR A 162 -0.78 -3.82 -2.11
N SER A 163 -0.53 -5.07 -1.71
CA SER A 163 0.51 -5.91 -2.32
C SER A 163 0.28 -6.12 -3.81
N LYS A 164 -0.97 -6.36 -4.23
CA LYS A 164 -1.34 -6.46 -5.64
C LYS A 164 -0.98 -5.19 -6.41
N ILE A 165 -1.38 -4.02 -5.91
CA ILE A 165 -1.10 -2.73 -6.57
C ILE A 165 0.41 -2.50 -6.69
N ILE A 166 1.19 -2.79 -5.64
CA ILE A 166 2.65 -2.64 -5.66
C ILE A 166 3.28 -3.56 -6.71
N VAL A 167 2.86 -4.82 -6.78
CA VAL A 167 3.39 -5.79 -7.75
C VAL A 167 3.05 -5.38 -9.18
N GLU A 168 1.80 -5.01 -9.45
CA GLU A 168 1.34 -4.58 -10.78
C GLU A 168 2.05 -3.29 -11.22
N SER A 169 2.23 -2.34 -10.32
CA SER A 169 3.01 -1.13 -10.56
C SER A 169 4.47 -1.44 -10.90
N ALA A 170 5.09 -2.37 -10.16
CA ALA A 170 6.46 -2.80 -10.42
C ALA A 170 6.61 -3.53 -11.76
N ILE A 171 5.64 -4.35 -12.15
CA ILE A 171 5.61 -5.05 -13.44
C ILE A 171 5.49 -4.06 -14.60
N SER A 172 4.67 -3.03 -14.45
CA SER A 172 4.43 -2.04 -15.50
C SER A 172 5.63 -1.14 -15.76
N ARG A 173 6.51 -0.96 -14.75
CA ARG A 173 7.65 -0.04 -14.84
C ARG A 173 8.90 -0.73 -15.41
N LYS A 174 9.21 -0.46 -16.67
CA LYS A 174 10.32 -1.07 -17.42
C LYS A 174 11.59 -0.20 -17.40
N GLU A 175 11.98 0.25 -16.22
CA GLU A 175 13.22 0.99 -15.94
C GLU A 175 13.67 0.74 -14.51
N SER A 176 14.88 1.15 -14.15
CA SER A 176 15.35 1.24 -12.78
C SER A 176 15.51 2.71 -12.38
N ARG A 177 14.73 3.17 -11.38
CA ARG A 177 14.73 4.57 -10.91
C ARG A 177 14.34 4.65 -9.45
N GLY A 178 15.13 5.36 -8.66
CA GLY A 178 14.88 5.53 -7.24
C GLY A 178 14.84 4.21 -6.48
N LEU A 179 13.72 3.92 -5.82
CA LEU A 179 13.51 2.68 -5.07
C LEU A 179 13.30 1.44 -5.97
N HIS A 180 12.83 1.64 -7.19
CA HIS A 180 12.56 0.55 -8.12
C HIS A 180 13.83 0.16 -8.86
N TYR A 181 14.39 -1.00 -8.52
CA TYR A 181 15.50 -1.62 -9.24
C TYR A 181 15.07 -2.96 -9.83
N ASN A 182 15.06 -3.05 -11.16
CA ASN A 182 14.76 -4.27 -11.89
C ASN A 182 15.99 -4.65 -12.73
N GLN A 183 16.59 -5.81 -12.45
CA GLN A 183 17.79 -6.26 -13.14
C GLN A 183 17.58 -6.53 -14.64
N ASP A 184 16.33 -6.77 -15.07
CA ASP A 184 16.00 -6.95 -16.48
C ASP A 184 15.91 -5.60 -17.22
N TYR A 185 15.77 -4.49 -16.49
CA TYR A 185 15.72 -3.10 -16.98
C TYR A 185 16.59 -2.19 -16.11
N PRO A 186 17.94 -2.35 -16.15
CA PRO A 186 18.84 -1.65 -15.21
C PRO A 186 18.96 -0.14 -15.47
N ASN A 187 18.62 0.31 -16.68
CA ASN A 187 18.75 1.71 -17.08
C ASN A 187 17.47 2.51 -16.80
N GLN A 188 17.64 3.83 -16.70
CA GLN A 188 16.53 4.77 -16.63
C GLN A 188 16.01 5.07 -18.04
N LEU A 189 14.70 5.29 -18.18
CA LEU A 189 14.11 5.85 -19.39
C LEU A 189 14.46 7.34 -19.51
N GLU A 190 14.61 7.83 -20.73
CA GLU A 190 14.88 9.25 -21.00
C GLU A 190 13.72 10.15 -20.52
N ILE A 191 12.48 9.71 -20.76
CA ILE A 191 11.28 10.43 -20.37
C ILE A 191 10.74 9.82 -19.07
N THR A 192 10.67 10.63 -18.03
CA THR A 192 10.09 10.26 -16.74
C THR A 192 8.57 10.33 -16.79
N HIS A 193 7.91 9.33 -16.24
CA HIS A 193 6.46 9.34 -16.02
C HIS A 193 6.11 8.67 -14.70
N ASN A 194 4.98 9.06 -14.12
CA ASN A 194 4.45 8.39 -12.94
C ASN A 194 3.82 7.05 -13.33
N THR A 195 3.97 6.04 -12.46
CA THR A 195 3.20 4.81 -12.57
C THR A 195 1.85 5.03 -11.93
N VAL A 196 0.78 4.99 -12.73
CA VAL A 196 -0.59 5.21 -12.26
C VAL A 196 -1.42 3.97 -12.52
N MET A 197 -2.07 3.47 -11.46
CA MET A 197 -3.00 2.34 -11.53
C MET A 197 -4.43 2.87 -11.35
N VAL A 198 -5.29 2.57 -12.30
CA VAL A 198 -6.72 2.95 -12.25
C VAL A 198 -7.55 1.68 -12.18
N LYS A 199 -8.56 1.67 -11.33
CA LYS A 199 -9.52 0.56 -11.28
C LYS A 199 -10.29 0.53 -12.60
N SER A 200 -10.12 -0.55 -13.34
CA SER A 200 -10.94 -0.89 -14.52
C SER A 200 -12.34 -1.32 -14.10
#